data_289194914a86c71ccbce70e80fcd44e7
#
_entry.id   289194914a86c71ccbce70e80fcd44e7
#
_cell.length_a   1.000
_cell.length_b   1.000
_cell.length_c   1.000
_cell.angle_alpha   90.00
_cell.angle_beta   90.00
_cell.angle_gamma   90.00
#
_symmetry.space_group_name_H-M   'P 1'
#
loop_
_entity.id
_entity.type
_entity.pdbx_description
1 polymer ?
#
loop_
_entity_poly.entity_id
_entity_poly.type
_entity_poly.pdbx_seq_one_letter_code
_entity_poly.pdbx_strand_id
1 'polypeptide(L)'
;MVGKPLAHSFSQKYFREKFSREGIEADYELWEENSVEEALKHIVATPELKGFNITMPYKKAFLPYLDYSDASAELCGNVNCVKVIRENGKTRLKGYNTDFYGFETSLEESFNLSAIKTAVILGSGGVSQTIAKVLEKHGISYRIASRRTFEDEVHISYAELDATLSDYRLIINATPLGMHPYEDRIPPIDTSALQASQCVFDLIYNPSQTLLLQQAAAKHCPTSNGLRMLTLQADKAWTIWRND
;
A
#
# COMPACT_ATOMS: atom_id res chain seq x y z
N MET A 1 0.99 14.51 6.42
CA MET A 1 1.72 13.25 5.99
C MET A 1 3.20 13.48 6.16
N VAL A 2 3.90 12.50 6.70
CA VAL A 2 5.36 12.50 6.86
C VAL A 2 6.00 11.56 5.85
N GLY A 3 7.01 12.03 5.10
CA GLY A 3 7.72 11.23 4.08
C GLY A 3 8.59 12.10 3.20
N LYS A 4 9.30 11.49 2.23
CA LYS A 4 10.13 12.24 1.27
C LYS A 4 10.47 11.36 0.06
N PRO A 5 10.23 11.86 -1.19
CA PRO A 5 9.53 13.10 -1.54
C PRO A 5 8.00 13.00 -1.44
N LEU A 6 7.29 14.13 -1.29
CA LEU A 6 5.82 14.18 -1.20
C LEU A 6 5.15 14.98 -2.34
N ALA A 7 5.92 15.53 -3.27
CA ALA A 7 5.42 16.41 -4.35
C ALA A 7 4.25 15.81 -5.18
N HIS A 8 4.15 14.49 -5.25
CA HIS A 8 3.09 13.78 -5.98
C HIS A 8 2.09 13.08 -5.06
N SER A 9 2.00 13.49 -3.79
CA SER A 9 1.10 12.87 -2.83
C SER A 9 -0.37 13.16 -3.18
N PHE A 10 -1.11 12.09 -3.47
CA PHE A 10 -2.56 12.14 -3.67
C PHE A 10 -3.31 12.48 -2.37
N SER A 11 -2.78 12.10 -1.22
CA SER A 11 -3.49 12.17 0.07
C SER A 11 -3.94 13.59 0.43
N GLN A 12 -3.11 14.62 0.19
CA GLN A 12 -3.47 16.00 0.50
C GLN A 12 -4.70 16.45 -0.29
N LYS A 13 -4.71 16.19 -1.61
CA LYS A 13 -5.86 16.50 -2.47
C LYS A 13 -7.10 15.76 -1.99
N TYR A 14 -6.97 14.45 -1.76
CA TYR A 14 -8.06 13.60 -1.31
C TYR A 14 -8.69 14.10 0.00
N PHE A 15 -7.89 14.38 1.02
CA PHE A 15 -8.40 14.83 2.32
C PHE A 15 -9.01 16.23 2.25
N ARG A 16 -8.42 17.17 1.51
CA ARG A 16 -9.00 18.50 1.31
C ARG A 16 -10.36 18.45 0.60
N GLU A 17 -10.48 17.65 -0.45
CA GLU A 17 -11.75 17.43 -1.13
C GLU A 17 -12.79 16.77 -0.22
N LYS A 18 -12.38 15.77 0.58
CA LYS A 18 -13.22 15.11 1.58
C LYS A 18 -13.70 16.09 2.63
N PHE A 19 -12.81 16.86 3.22
CA PHE A 19 -13.15 17.83 4.27
C PHE A 19 -14.10 18.91 3.75
N SER A 20 -13.84 19.44 2.57
CA SER A 20 -14.73 20.41 1.92
C SER A 20 -16.13 19.83 1.66
N ARG A 21 -16.20 18.61 1.10
CA ARG A 21 -17.48 17.95 0.78
C ARG A 21 -18.31 17.62 2.03
N GLU A 22 -17.64 17.25 3.11
CA GLU A 22 -18.28 16.79 4.36
C GLU A 22 -18.46 17.92 5.39
N GLY A 23 -18.04 19.16 5.07
CA GLY A 23 -18.12 20.30 5.98
C GLY A 23 -17.26 20.17 7.23
N ILE A 24 -16.10 19.50 7.11
CA ILE A 24 -15.17 19.23 8.20
C ILE A 24 -14.15 20.36 8.29
N GLU A 25 -14.06 21.03 9.45
CA GLU A 25 -13.03 22.02 9.75
C GLU A 25 -11.70 21.33 10.11
N ALA A 26 -10.95 20.94 9.08
CA ALA A 26 -9.62 20.34 9.22
C ALA A 26 -8.79 20.61 7.96
N ASP A 27 -7.47 20.51 8.09
CA ASP A 27 -6.54 20.52 6.94
C ASP A 27 -5.63 19.30 6.98
N TYR A 28 -5.03 19.03 5.84
CA TYR A 28 -4.08 17.94 5.66
C TYR A 28 -2.79 18.46 5.04
N GLU A 29 -1.72 18.44 5.81
CA GLU A 29 -0.42 18.97 5.44
C GLU A 29 0.56 17.88 5.02
N LEU A 30 1.53 18.27 4.21
CA LEU A 30 2.66 17.45 3.78
C LEU A 30 3.93 17.95 4.47
N TRP A 31 4.61 17.06 5.20
CA TRP A 31 5.84 17.36 5.92
C TRP A 31 6.99 16.52 5.36
N GLU A 32 7.83 17.16 4.54
CA GLU A 32 9.04 16.54 3.97
C GLU A 32 10.22 16.72 4.94
N GLU A 33 10.23 15.92 5.99
CA GLU A 33 11.29 15.96 7.00
C GLU A 33 12.50 15.13 6.56
N ASN A 34 13.69 15.43 7.08
CA ASN A 34 14.92 14.70 6.76
C ASN A 34 15.16 13.50 7.69
N SER A 35 14.46 13.46 8.84
CA SER A 35 14.55 12.37 9.80
C SER A 35 13.25 12.20 10.59
N VAL A 36 13.13 11.07 11.29
CA VAL A 36 12.02 10.81 12.21
C VAL A 36 12.05 11.80 13.39
N GLU A 37 13.23 12.17 13.87
CA GLU A 37 13.42 13.09 14.99
C GLU A 37 12.93 14.50 14.64
N GLU A 38 13.13 14.96 13.39
CA GLU A 38 12.57 16.24 12.92
C GLU A 38 11.05 16.16 12.87
N ALA A 39 10.50 15.09 12.32
CA ALA A 39 9.06 14.86 12.31
C ALA A 39 8.46 14.83 13.73
N LEU A 40 9.11 14.19 14.70
CA LEU A 40 8.66 14.16 16.09
C LEU A 40 8.64 15.56 16.74
N LYS A 41 9.64 16.39 16.47
CA LYS A 41 9.62 17.80 16.94
C LYS A 41 8.44 18.56 16.36
N HIS A 42 8.15 18.38 15.08
CA HIS A 42 7.02 19.01 14.41
C HIS A 42 5.67 18.53 15.01
N ILE A 43 5.53 17.22 15.26
CA ILE A 43 4.35 16.62 15.89
C ILE A 43 4.10 17.23 17.28
N VAL A 44 5.14 17.39 18.09
CA VAL A 44 5.04 17.98 19.43
C VAL A 44 4.67 19.48 19.35
N ALA A 45 5.21 20.20 18.37
CA ALA A 45 4.96 21.62 18.14
C ALA A 45 3.57 21.94 17.56
N THR A 46 2.79 20.92 17.17
CA THR A 46 1.45 21.06 16.57
C THR A 46 0.37 20.50 17.49
N PRO A 47 -0.14 21.28 18.46
CA PRO A 47 -1.10 20.80 19.48
C PRO A 47 -2.41 20.26 18.90
N GLU A 48 -2.87 20.80 17.77
CA GLU A 48 -4.14 20.45 17.11
C GLU A 48 -4.05 19.16 16.30
N LEU A 49 -2.84 18.64 16.07
CA LEU A 49 -2.63 17.43 15.26
C LEU A 49 -3.34 16.22 15.88
N LYS A 50 -4.30 15.66 15.16
CA LYS A 50 -5.05 14.45 15.55
C LYS A 50 -4.36 13.16 15.14
N GLY A 51 -3.60 13.22 14.02
CA GLY A 51 -2.88 12.08 13.50
C GLY A 51 -2.21 12.41 12.17
N PHE A 52 -1.46 11.46 11.63
CA PHE A 52 -0.74 11.66 10.38
C PHE A 52 -0.50 10.32 9.67
N ASN A 53 -0.36 10.38 8.35
CA ASN A 53 0.13 9.24 7.58
C ASN A 53 1.66 9.28 7.50
N ILE A 54 2.24 8.10 7.33
CA ILE A 54 3.66 7.90 7.08
C ILE A 54 3.83 7.18 5.75
N THR A 55 4.75 7.69 4.93
CA THR A 55 5.16 7.01 3.69
C THR A 55 6.67 6.78 3.68
N MET A 56 7.20 6.32 2.55
CA MET A 56 8.65 6.12 2.39
C MET A 56 9.43 7.40 2.74
N PRO A 57 10.61 7.26 3.36
CA PRO A 57 11.26 6.01 3.77
C PRO A 57 10.91 5.58 5.20
N TYR A 58 9.97 6.22 5.89
CA TYR A 58 9.83 6.22 7.35
C TYR A 58 8.90 5.15 7.93
N LYS A 59 8.17 4.37 7.12
CA LYS A 59 7.18 3.39 7.60
C LYS A 59 7.71 2.39 8.65
N LYS A 60 8.97 1.95 8.52
CA LYS A 60 9.63 1.09 9.51
C LYS A 60 10.37 1.90 10.57
N ALA A 61 10.96 3.02 10.18
CA ALA A 61 11.78 3.84 11.08
C ALA A 61 10.97 4.47 12.21
N PHE A 62 9.65 4.65 12.06
CA PHE A 62 8.79 5.16 13.11
C PHE A 62 8.42 4.15 14.20
N LEU A 63 8.57 2.83 13.95
CA LEU A 63 8.16 1.80 14.92
C LEU A 63 8.76 1.99 16.32
N PRO A 64 10.07 2.30 16.50
CA PRO A 64 10.65 2.49 17.83
C PRO A 64 10.12 3.70 18.61
N TYR A 65 9.44 4.63 17.94
CA TYR A 65 8.92 5.87 18.54
C TYR A 65 7.43 5.82 18.86
N LEU A 66 6.78 4.67 18.62
CA LEU A 66 5.37 4.47 18.96
C LEU A 66 5.24 4.04 20.42
N ASP A 67 4.28 4.63 21.15
CA ASP A 67 3.90 4.15 22.47
C ASP A 67 3.06 2.87 22.39
N TYR A 68 2.26 2.75 21.32
CA TYR A 68 1.38 1.60 21.08
C TYR A 68 1.36 1.24 19.59
N SER A 69 1.26 -0.05 19.31
CA SER A 69 1.00 -0.57 17.96
C SER A 69 -0.35 -1.28 17.93
N ASP A 70 -1.10 -1.05 16.85
CA ASP A 70 -2.29 -1.84 16.53
C ASP A 70 -1.89 -3.18 15.89
N ALA A 71 -2.75 -4.19 16.00
CA ALA A 71 -2.49 -5.50 15.43
C ALA A 71 -2.12 -5.46 13.94
N SER A 72 -2.65 -4.49 13.17
CA SER A 72 -2.30 -4.32 11.75
C SER A 72 -0.85 -3.86 11.54
N ALA A 73 -0.36 -2.95 12.39
CA ALA A 73 1.04 -2.49 12.33
C ALA A 73 2.01 -3.59 12.79
N GLU A 74 1.65 -4.34 13.83
CA GLU A 74 2.42 -5.47 14.33
C GLU A 74 2.53 -6.58 13.27
N LEU A 75 1.39 -6.97 12.67
CA LEU A 75 1.33 -7.99 11.63
C LEU A 75 2.18 -7.63 10.41
N CYS A 76 2.12 -6.37 9.97
CA CYS A 76 2.86 -5.90 8.80
C CYS A 76 4.31 -5.52 9.09
N GLY A 77 4.70 -5.36 10.35
CA GLY A 77 6.05 -4.89 10.72
C GLY A 77 6.37 -3.49 10.18
N ASN A 78 5.36 -2.66 9.97
CA ASN A 78 5.50 -1.27 9.54
C ASN A 78 4.22 -0.47 9.82
N VAL A 79 4.34 0.86 9.82
CA VAL A 79 3.26 1.80 10.11
C VAL A 79 3.09 2.80 8.98
N ASN A 80 1.84 3.05 8.55
CA ASN A 80 1.52 4.09 7.58
C ASN A 80 0.50 5.12 8.09
N CYS A 81 -0.07 4.89 9.28
CA CYS A 81 -1.03 5.79 9.93
C CYS A 81 -0.76 5.84 11.42
N VAL A 82 -0.70 7.04 11.98
CA VAL A 82 -0.49 7.27 13.42
C VAL A 82 -1.61 8.15 13.95
N LYS A 83 -2.20 7.74 15.08
CA LYS A 83 -3.06 8.57 15.91
C LYS A 83 -2.22 9.26 16.98
N VAL A 84 -2.44 10.55 17.16
CA VAL A 84 -1.83 11.35 18.23
C VAL A 84 -2.81 11.42 19.39
N ILE A 85 -2.40 10.91 20.55
CA ILE A 85 -3.20 10.87 21.76
C ILE A 85 -2.57 11.87 22.74
N ARG A 86 -3.37 12.81 23.26
CA ARG A 86 -2.91 13.79 24.23
C ARG A 86 -3.68 13.64 25.53
N GLU A 87 -3.00 13.11 26.54
CA GLU A 87 -3.57 12.81 27.84
C GLU A 87 -2.62 13.26 28.95
N ASN A 88 -3.15 13.95 29.97
CA ASN A 88 -2.39 14.38 31.15
C ASN A 88 -1.10 15.16 30.81
N GLY A 89 -1.15 16.01 29.78
CA GLY A 89 0.00 16.82 29.33
C GLY A 89 1.08 16.02 28.57
N LYS A 90 0.82 14.73 28.26
CA LYS A 90 1.73 13.87 27.48
C LYS A 90 1.18 13.63 26.10
N THR A 91 2.04 13.63 25.10
CA THR A 91 1.74 13.18 23.73
C THR A 91 2.17 11.73 23.60
N ARG A 92 1.26 10.87 23.15
CA ARG A 92 1.50 9.46 22.85
C ARG A 92 1.13 9.16 21.41
N LEU A 93 1.85 8.23 20.79
CA LEU A 93 1.68 7.85 19.40
C LEU A 93 1.20 6.40 19.31
N LYS A 94 0.06 6.19 18.65
CA LYS A 94 -0.44 4.84 18.34
C LYS A 94 -0.40 4.59 16.84
N GLY A 95 0.37 3.56 16.43
CA GLY A 95 0.59 3.21 15.04
C GLY A 95 -0.38 2.17 14.51
N TYR A 96 -0.72 2.29 13.22
CA TYR A 96 -1.61 1.41 12.47
C TYR A 96 -1.05 1.18 11.08
N ASN A 97 -1.48 0.10 10.43
CA ASN A 97 -1.25 -0.11 9.01
C ASN A 97 -2.58 -0.13 8.24
N THR A 98 -2.97 1.02 7.67
CA THR A 98 -4.21 1.14 6.90
C THR A 98 -4.06 0.64 5.47
N ASP A 99 -2.83 0.44 4.94
CA ASP A 99 -2.60 -0.20 3.64
C ASP A 99 -3.09 -1.65 3.65
N PHE A 100 -2.92 -2.35 4.79
CA PHE A 100 -3.44 -3.71 4.98
C PHE A 100 -4.96 -3.75 4.74
N TYR A 101 -5.71 -2.89 5.44
CA TYR A 101 -7.16 -2.78 5.28
C TYR A 101 -7.55 -2.37 3.86
N GLY A 102 -6.87 -1.36 3.30
CA GLY A 102 -7.17 -0.85 1.97
C GLY A 102 -6.95 -1.91 0.88
N PHE A 103 -5.84 -2.65 0.95
CA PHE A 103 -5.55 -3.70 -0.02
C PHE A 103 -6.51 -4.90 0.15
N GLU A 104 -6.70 -5.37 1.38
CA GLU A 104 -7.61 -6.50 1.67
C GLU A 104 -9.01 -6.22 1.12
N THR A 105 -9.63 -5.11 1.53
CA THR A 105 -10.99 -4.77 1.13
C THR A 105 -11.09 -4.56 -0.39
N SER A 106 -10.11 -3.88 -1.00
CA SER A 106 -10.16 -3.68 -2.47
C SER A 106 -9.98 -4.98 -3.25
N LEU A 107 -9.21 -5.93 -2.71
CA LEU A 107 -9.02 -7.26 -3.31
C LEU A 107 -10.31 -8.09 -3.23
N GLU A 108 -10.98 -8.08 -2.07
CA GLU A 108 -12.27 -8.75 -1.84
C GLU A 108 -13.40 -8.18 -2.72
N GLU A 109 -13.44 -6.85 -2.91
CA GLU A 109 -14.39 -6.19 -3.79
C GLU A 109 -14.13 -6.50 -5.28
N SER A 110 -12.87 -6.76 -5.66
CA SER A 110 -12.47 -6.95 -7.06
C SER A 110 -12.60 -8.39 -7.53
N PHE A 111 -12.33 -9.37 -6.65
CA PHE A 111 -12.19 -10.77 -7.04
C PHE A 111 -12.82 -11.73 -6.05
N ASN A 112 -13.28 -12.88 -6.54
CA ASN A 112 -13.71 -13.99 -5.67
C ASN A 112 -12.50 -14.71 -5.07
N LEU A 113 -12.09 -14.34 -3.86
CA LEU A 113 -10.90 -14.86 -3.19
C LEU A 113 -11.00 -16.37 -2.89
N SER A 114 -12.19 -16.93 -2.72
CA SER A 114 -12.35 -18.38 -2.48
C SER A 114 -11.83 -19.23 -3.64
N ALA A 115 -11.83 -18.68 -4.86
CA ALA A 115 -11.33 -19.33 -6.07
C ALA A 115 -9.81 -19.10 -6.31
N ILE A 116 -9.16 -18.27 -5.49
CA ILE A 116 -7.75 -17.92 -5.63
C ILE A 116 -6.95 -18.71 -4.59
N LYS A 117 -6.03 -19.57 -5.02
CA LYS A 117 -5.17 -20.37 -4.14
C LYS A 117 -3.70 -20.00 -4.25
N THR A 118 -3.31 -19.38 -5.37
CA THR A 118 -1.93 -19.05 -5.67
C THR A 118 -1.83 -17.61 -6.17
N ALA A 119 -0.80 -16.89 -5.74
CA ALA A 119 -0.53 -15.52 -6.16
C ALA A 119 0.96 -15.29 -6.40
N VAL A 120 1.28 -14.33 -7.27
CA VAL A 120 2.62 -13.77 -7.38
C VAL A 120 2.59 -12.26 -7.17
N ILE A 121 3.50 -11.76 -6.34
CA ILE A 121 3.73 -10.34 -6.09
C ILE A 121 4.93 -9.91 -6.93
N LEU A 122 4.73 -9.00 -7.86
CA LEU A 122 5.80 -8.45 -8.69
C LEU A 122 6.45 -7.28 -7.93
N GLY A 123 7.71 -7.47 -7.49
CA GLY A 123 8.48 -6.50 -6.71
C GLY A 123 8.54 -6.81 -5.22
N SER A 124 9.72 -6.59 -4.63
CA SER A 124 10.04 -6.83 -3.21
C SER A 124 10.15 -5.53 -2.39
N GLY A 125 9.32 -4.52 -2.72
CA GLY A 125 9.28 -3.23 -2.03
C GLY A 125 8.54 -3.27 -0.68
N GLY A 126 8.48 -2.13 0.01
CA GLY A 126 7.88 -2.05 1.36
C GLY A 126 6.40 -2.48 1.42
N VAL A 127 5.61 -2.24 0.36
CA VAL A 127 4.20 -2.63 0.30
C VAL A 127 4.03 -4.15 0.09
N SER A 128 5.01 -4.82 -0.50
CA SER A 128 4.94 -6.27 -0.79
C SER A 128 4.78 -7.10 0.49
N GLN A 129 5.36 -6.66 1.61
CA GLN A 129 5.18 -7.31 2.91
C GLN A 129 3.73 -7.19 3.42
N THR A 130 3.10 -6.03 3.24
CA THR A 130 1.69 -5.84 3.62
C THR A 130 0.77 -6.72 2.75
N ILE A 131 1.03 -6.79 1.43
CA ILE A 131 0.30 -7.66 0.51
C ILE A 131 0.44 -9.13 0.93
N ALA A 132 1.67 -9.58 1.22
CA ALA A 132 1.95 -10.93 1.67
C ALA A 132 1.12 -11.31 2.91
N LYS A 133 1.02 -10.39 3.89
CA LYS A 133 0.21 -10.62 5.10
C LYS A 133 -1.29 -10.73 4.82
N VAL A 134 -1.81 -9.99 3.83
CA VAL A 134 -3.20 -10.16 3.38
C VAL A 134 -3.39 -11.53 2.73
N LEU A 135 -2.49 -11.95 1.85
CA LEU A 135 -2.56 -13.26 1.20
C LEU A 135 -2.48 -14.41 2.22
N GLU A 136 -1.57 -14.32 3.21
CA GLU A 136 -1.47 -15.28 4.31
C GLU A 136 -2.79 -15.40 5.10
N LYS A 137 -3.42 -14.27 5.43
CA LYS A 137 -4.71 -14.23 6.14
C LYS A 137 -5.81 -14.98 5.38
N HIS A 138 -5.80 -14.90 4.04
CA HIS A 138 -6.77 -15.57 3.17
C HIS A 138 -6.37 -16.99 2.76
N GLY A 139 -5.25 -17.52 3.27
CA GLY A 139 -4.75 -18.86 2.93
C GLY A 139 -4.32 -18.99 1.46
N ILE A 140 -3.89 -17.88 0.85
CA ILE A 140 -3.39 -17.83 -0.53
C ILE A 140 -1.87 -18.00 -0.50
N SER A 141 -1.37 -19.09 -1.09
CA SER A 141 0.07 -19.29 -1.25
C SER A 141 0.65 -18.28 -2.25
N TYR A 142 1.83 -17.76 -1.97
CA TYR A 142 2.40 -16.75 -2.85
C TYR A 142 3.91 -16.89 -3.05
N ARG A 143 4.42 -16.26 -4.11
CA ARG A 143 5.82 -15.98 -4.38
C ARG A 143 5.99 -14.47 -4.61
N ILE A 144 7.22 -13.98 -4.41
CA ILE A 144 7.59 -12.59 -4.67
C ILE A 144 8.65 -12.57 -5.77
N ALA A 145 8.29 -12.07 -6.94
CA ALA A 145 9.24 -11.91 -8.03
C ALA A 145 10.11 -10.68 -7.83
N SER A 146 11.41 -10.83 -7.86
CA SER A 146 12.37 -9.76 -7.60
C SER A 146 13.57 -9.80 -8.55
N ARG A 147 14.15 -8.61 -8.81
CA ARG A 147 15.46 -8.48 -9.47
C ARG A 147 16.63 -8.71 -8.50
N ARG A 148 16.35 -8.67 -7.19
CA ARG A 148 17.33 -8.97 -6.15
C ARG A 148 17.30 -10.46 -5.86
N THR A 149 18.46 -11.02 -5.56
CA THR A 149 18.57 -12.39 -5.09
C THR A 149 18.29 -12.43 -3.59
N PHE A 150 17.53 -13.43 -3.17
CA PHE A 150 17.22 -13.74 -1.77
C PHE A 150 17.55 -15.21 -1.53
N GLU A 151 17.96 -15.55 -0.32
CA GLU A 151 18.26 -16.92 0.11
C GLU A 151 17.07 -17.53 0.86
N ASP A 152 15.88 -17.47 0.26
CA ASP A 152 14.65 -18.03 0.83
C ASP A 152 13.77 -18.64 -0.27
N GLU A 153 12.76 -19.42 0.13
CA GLU A 153 11.87 -20.09 -0.79
C GLU A 153 10.71 -19.23 -1.27
N VAL A 154 10.52 -18.02 -0.71
CA VAL A 154 9.41 -17.13 -1.06
C VAL A 154 9.74 -16.28 -2.27
N HIS A 155 11.00 -15.85 -2.41
CA HIS A 155 11.43 -15.02 -3.52
C HIS A 155 11.86 -15.88 -4.72
N ILE A 156 11.49 -15.40 -5.92
CA ILE A 156 11.88 -15.99 -7.20
C ILE A 156 12.41 -14.90 -8.15
N SER A 157 13.23 -15.30 -9.09
CA SER A 157 13.63 -14.42 -10.19
C SER A 157 12.49 -14.25 -11.19
N TYR A 158 12.54 -13.22 -12.02
CA TYR A 158 11.58 -13.05 -13.11
C TYR A 158 11.71 -14.15 -14.18
N ALA A 159 12.90 -14.71 -14.38
CA ALA A 159 13.10 -15.83 -15.31
C ALA A 159 12.41 -17.12 -14.83
N GLU A 160 12.47 -17.41 -13.52
CA GLU A 160 11.72 -18.52 -12.93
C GLU A 160 10.21 -18.27 -12.99
N LEU A 161 9.77 -17.01 -12.77
CA LEU A 161 8.36 -16.65 -12.88
C LEU A 161 7.84 -16.87 -14.30
N ASP A 162 8.56 -16.49 -15.35
CA ASP A 162 8.12 -16.66 -16.74
C ASP A 162 7.84 -18.13 -17.06
N ALA A 163 8.63 -19.06 -16.51
CA ALA A 163 8.42 -20.49 -16.67
C ALA A 163 7.19 -21.04 -15.91
N THR A 164 6.72 -20.32 -14.89
CA THR A 164 5.65 -20.77 -13.97
C THR A 164 4.49 -19.79 -13.87
N LEU A 165 4.40 -18.77 -14.73
CA LEU A 165 3.39 -17.70 -14.65
C LEU A 165 1.95 -18.27 -14.66
N SER A 166 1.71 -19.35 -15.39
CA SER A 166 0.41 -20.03 -15.46
C SER A 166 -0.05 -20.65 -14.14
N ASP A 167 0.86 -20.89 -13.19
CA ASP A 167 0.55 -21.52 -11.90
C ASP A 167 -0.09 -20.54 -10.90
N TYR A 168 0.02 -19.24 -11.18
CA TYR A 168 -0.52 -18.20 -10.31
C TYR A 168 -1.88 -17.71 -10.79
N ARG A 169 -2.88 -17.84 -9.93
CA ARG A 169 -4.23 -17.33 -10.20
C ARG A 169 -4.35 -15.82 -10.06
N LEU A 170 -3.56 -15.22 -9.20
CA LEU A 170 -3.53 -13.78 -8.95
C LEU A 170 -2.13 -13.22 -9.17
N ILE A 171 -2.03 -12.19 -10.00
CA ILE A 171 -0.80 -11.47 -10.30
C ILE A 171 -0.96 -10.06 -9.74
N ILE A 172 -0.02 -9.62 -8.87
CA ILE A 172 -0.11 -8.33 -8.18
C ILE A 172 1.11 -7.49 -8.53
N ASN A 173 0.92 -6.36 -9.22
CA ASN A 173 2.01 -5.42 -9.46
C ASN A 173 2.22 -4.50 -8.25
N ALA A 174 3.32 -4.70 -7.55
CA ALA A 174 3.82 -3.86 -6.46
C ALA A 174 5.10 -3.08 -6.84
N THR A 175 5.40 -2.98 -8.14
CA THR A 175 6.51 -2.18 -8.68
C THR A 175 6.03 -0.79 -9.11
N PRO A 176 6.93 0.19 -9.31
CA PRO A 176 6.57 1.48 -9.90
C PRO A 176 6.45 1.45 -11.43
N LEU A 177 6.64 0.29 -12.09
CA LEU A 177 6.57 0.18 -13.55
C LEU A 177 5.12 0.24 -14.01
N GLY A 178 4.82 1.23 -14.83
CA GLY A 178 3.46 1.57 -15.29
C GLY A 178 2.96 2.92 -14.75
N MET A 179 3.66 3.56 -13.78
CA MET A 179 3.37 4.91 -13.32
C MET A 179 4.46 5.90 -13.77
N HIS A 180 4.16 7.19 -13.72
CA HIS A 180 5.13 8.24 -14.03
C HIS A 180 6.45 8.09 -13.24
N PRO A 181 7.62 8.18 -13.86
CA PRO A 181 7.90 8.42 -15.31
C PRO A 181 8.07 7.13 -16.15
N TYR A 182 7.49 6.01 -15.74
CA TYR A 182 7.67 4.68 -16.36
C TYR A 182 6.36 4.12 -16.92
N GLU A 183 5.46 4.97 -17.44
CA GLU A 183 4.14 4.60 -17.94
C GLU A 183 4.20 3.64 -19.14
N ASP A 184 5.29 3.72 -19.90
CA ASP A 184 5.60 2.87 -21.06
C ASP A 184 6.21 1.50 -20.69
N ARG A 185 6.36 1.20 -19.38
CA ARG A 185 7.01 -0.01 -18.90
C ARG A 185 6.04 -0.90 -18.13
N ILE A 186 6.31 -2.20 -18.18
CA ILE A 186 5.67 -3.23 -17.37
C ILE A 186 6.73 -3.98 -16.55
N PRO A 187 6.35 -4.65 -15.45
CA PRO A 187 7.21 -5.64 -14.84
C PRO A 187 7.68 -6.66 -15.89
N PRO A 188 8.90 -7.19 -15.80
CA PRO A 188 9.47 -8.06 -16.82
C PRO A 188 8.87 -9.47 -16.74
N ILE A 189 7.61 -9.60 -17.15
CA ILE A 189 6.86 -10.84 -17.29
C ILE A 189 6.35 -10.99 -18.74
N ASP A 190 6.21 -12.21 -19.21
CA ASP A 190 5.60 -12.49 -20.50
C ASP A 190 4.07 -12.37 -20.43
N THR A 191 3.53 -11.18 -20.70
CA THR A 191 2.08 -10.94 -20.72
C THR A 191 1.35 -11.69 -21.85
N SER A 192 2.06 -12.22 -22.86
CA SER A 192 1.45 -13.04 -23.90
C SER A 192 0.97 -14.39 -23.37
N ALA A 193 1.61 -14.88 -22.29
CA ALA A 193 1.28 -16.12 -21.60
C ALA A 193 0.11 -16.00 -20.60
N LEU A 194 -0.42 -14.78 -20.36
CA LEU A 194 -1.57 -14.57 -19.49
C LEU A 194 -2.81 -15.31 -20.00
N GLN A 195 -3.58 -15.87 -19.06
CA GLN A 195 -4.79 -16.66 -19.33
C GLN A 195 -6.03 -15.98 -18.72
N ALA A 196 -7.17 -16.09 -19.37
CA ALA A 196 -8.44 -15.53 -18.90
C ALA A 196 -8.87 -16.05 -17.51
N SER A 197 -8.30 -17.15 -17.07
CA SER A 197 -8.49 -17.67 -15.71
C SER A 197 -7.75 -16.86 -14.64
N GLN A 198 -6.72 -16.09 -14.96
CA GLN A 198 -5.92 -15.32 -14.03
C GLN A 198 -6.53 -13.94 -13.76
N CYS A 199 -6.28 -13.39 -12.55
CA CYS A 199 -6.67 -12.04 -12.16
C CYS A 199 -5.40 -11.18 -12.05
N VAL A 200 -5.49 -9.90 -12.42
CA VAL A 200 -4.36 -8.97 -12.32
C VAL A 200 -4.78 -7.75 -11.47
N PHE A 201 -4.08 -7.55 -10.37
CA PHE A 201 -4.21 -6.37 -9.52
C PHE A 201 -2.97 -5.48 -9.66
N ASP A 202 -3.14 -4.25 -10.11
CA ASP A 202 -2.05 -3.28 -10.18
C ASP A 202 -2.20 -2.23 -9.07
N LEU A 203 -1.21 -2.09 -8.18
CA LEU A 203 -1.26 -1.09 -7.12
C LEU A 203 -1.22 0.35 -7.65
N ILE A 204 -0.85 0.52 -8.91
CA ILE A 204 -0.85 1.82 -9.58
C ILE A 204 -2.29 2.26 -9.84
N TYR A 205 -2.57 3.53 -9.55
CA TYR A 205 -3.87 4.16 -9.76
C TYR A 205 -3.82 5.30 -10.81
N ASN A 206 -2.63 5.79 -11.10
CA ASN A 206 -2.40 6.83 -12.11
C ASN A 206 -1.18 6.46 -12.98
N PRO A 207 -1.41 6.14 -14.27
CA PRO A 207 -2.70 6.12 -15.00
C PRO A 207 -3.66 5.04 -14.47
N SER A 208 -4.96 5.24 -14.67
CA SER A 208 -5.98 4.27 -14.22
C SER A 208 -5.95 2.95 -14.98
N GLN A 209 -5.38 2.96 -16.19
CA GLN A 209 -5.16 1.81 -17.07
C GLN A 209 -3.68 1.76 -17.44
N THR A 210 -2.89 1.06 -16.62
CA THR A 210 -1.49 0.81 -16.92
C THR A 210 -1.33 -0.13 -18.13
N LEU A 211 -0.17 -0.14 -18.76
CA LEU A 211 0.10 -1.04 -19.88
C LEU A 211 -0.10 -2.51 -19.48
N LEU A 212 0.27 -2.89 -18.25
CA LEU A 212 0.03 -4.24 -17.71
C LEU A 212 -1.47 -4.57 -17.69
N LEU A 213 -2.32 -3.66 -17.15
CA LEU A 213 -3.77 -3.88 -17.10
C LEU A 213 -4.40 -3.94 -18.49
N GLN A 214 -3.93 -3.12 -19.43
CA GLN A 214 -4.39 -3.17 -20.83
C GLN A 214 -4.06 -4.51 -21.48
N GLN A 215 -2.84 -5.02 -21.31
CA GLN A 215 -2.43 -6.32 -21.86
C GLN A 215 -3.18 -7.48 -21.20
N ALA A 216 -3.39 -7.43 -19.88
CA ALA A 216 -4.19 -8.41 -19.17
C ALA A 216 -5.66 -8.43 -19.64
N ALA A 217 -6.27 -7.25 -19.80
CA ALA A 217 -7.64 -7.13 -20.31
C ALA A 217 -7.77 -7.68 -21.75
N ALA A 218 -6.77 -7.48 -22.61
CA ALA A 218 -6.73 -8.05 -23.95
C ALA A 218 -6.70 -9.60 -23.93
N LYS A 219 -6.26 -10.20 -22.81
CA LYS A 219 -6.30 -11.66 -22.56
C LYS A 219 -7.56 -12.09 -21.79
N HIS A 220 -8.53 -11.18 -21.64
CA HIS A 220 -9.76 -11.41 -20.87
C HIS A 220 -9.55 -11.72 -19.39
N CYS A 221 -8.40 -11.32 -18.81
CA CYS A 221 -8.16 -11.41 -17.38
C CYS A 221 -9.04 -10.36 -16.65
N PRO A 222 -9.73 -10.71 -15.57
CA PRO A 222 -10.25 -9.72 -14.63
C PRO A 222 -9.12 -8.82 -14.09
N THR A 223 -9.33 -7.50 -14.10
CA THR A 223 -8.31 -6.51 -13.71
C THR A 223 -8.84 -5.55 -12.65
N SER A 224 -7.95 -5.09 -11.76
CA SER A 224 -8.24 -4.02 -10.81
C SER A 224 -7.00 -3.13 -10.66
N ASN A 225 -7.22 -1.83 -10.41
CA ASN A 225 -6.15 -0.86 -10.14
C ASN A 225 -6.12 -0.43 -8.66
N GLY A 226 -5.08 0.32 -8.29
CA GLY A 226 -4.84 0.72 -6.90
C GLY A 226 -5.74 1.83 -6.34
N LEU A 227 -6.65 2.43 -7.14
CA LEU A 227 -7.43 3.59 -6.69
C LEU A 227 -8.33 3.27 -5.50
N ARG A 228 -8.98 2.10 -5.53
CA ARG A 228 -9.86 1.68 -4.43
C ARG A 228 -9.06 1.44 -3.14
N MET A 229 -7.92 0.78 -3.23
CA MET A 229 -7.01 0.61 -2.09
C MET A 229 -6.60 1.96 -1.50
N LEU A 230 -6.23 2.92 -2.36
CA LEU A 230 -5.81 4.26 -1.96
C LEU A 230 -6.89 5.02 -1.20
N THR A 231 -8.15 4.96 -1.66
CA THR A 231 -9.27 5.63 -1.00
C THR A 231 -9.65 4.97 0.31
N LEU A 232 -9.71 3.65 0.34
CA LEU A 232 -10.04 2.87 1.53
C LEU A 232 -9.03 3.09 2.68
N GLN A 233 -7.72 3.07 2.38
CA GLN A 233 -6.71 3.31 3.40
C GLN A 233 -6.79 4.74 3.97
N ALA A 234 -7.14 5.73 3.13
CA ALA A 234 -7.32 7.11 3.58
C ALA A 234 -8.57 7.27 4.46
N ASP A 235 -9.70 6.69 4.06
CA ASP A 235 -10.92 6.69 4.87
C ASP A 235 -10.74 5.97 6.20
N LYS A 236 -9.99 4.86 6.21
CA LYS A 236 -9.64 4.16 7.44
C LYS A 236 -8.78 5.02 8.36
N ALA A 237 -7.78 5.72 7.80
CA ALA A 237 -6.96 6.65 8.57
C ALA A 237 -7.80 7.76 9.19
N TRP A 238 -8.72 8.37 8.43
CA TRP A 238 -9.65 9.37 8.96
C TRP A 238 -10.51 8.81 10.10
N THR A 239 -11.04 7.61 9.95
CA THR A 239 -11.82 6.95 11.00
C THR A 239 -11.01 6.76 12.29
N ILE A 240 -9.72 6.41 12.17
CA ILE A 240 -8.80 6.25 13.31
C ILE A 240 -8.59 7.59 14.03
N TRP A 241 -8.39 8.69 13.27
CA TRP A 241 -8.06 9.99 13.86
C TRP A 241 -9.24 10.67 14.55
N ARG A 242 -10.47 10.47 14.05
CA ARG A 242 -11.68 11.10 14.62
C ARG A 242 -12.31 10.36 15.78
N ASN A 243 -12.04 9.05 15.93
CA ASN A 243 -12.56 8.28 17.05
C ASN A 243 -11.71 8.55 18.28
N ASP A 244 -12.33 8.81 19.44
CA ASP A 244 -11.65 9.02 20.72
C ASP A 244 -11.01 7.73 21.26
#